data_6422ba0f58933599f1148ee6e3d58137
#
_entry.id   6422ba0f58933599f1148ee6e3d58137
#
_cell.length_a   1.000
_cell.length_b   1.000
_cell.length_c   1.000
_cell.angle_alpha   90.00
_cell.angle_beta   90.00
_cell.angle_gamma   90.00
#
_symmetry.space_group_name_H-M   'P 1'
#
loop_
_entity.id
_entity.type
_entity.pdbx_description
1 polymer ?
#
loop_
_entity_poly.entity_id
_entity_poly.type
_entity_poly.pdbx_seq_one_letter_code
_entity_poly.pdbx_strand_id
1 'polypeptide(L)'
;MTVLTPVIYVVDVLAGFFLRLFHIDTKNHKKTITETELRTFVNVSHEEGVIESDERQIINNLFDFGDAEAKDVMIPRIDMVAADITTGCDEILALFRETMYSRIPVYEEEQDNVVGILNIKDLIVAPHGTQFEIRKIMRKPYYVYEHKNISELFKEMQKQSQGIAIVLDEYGSTAG
;
A
#
# COMPACT_ATOMS: atom_id res chain seq x y z
N MET A 1 -57.40 -4.51 -8.43
CA MET A 1 -56.12 -5.11 -7.88
C MET A 1 -56.29 -5.95 -6.64
N THR A 2 -57.50 -6.17 -6.13
CA THR A 2 -57.75 -6.81 -4.81
C THR A 2 -57.96 -8.34 -4.87
N VAL A 3 -58.10 -8.91 -6.07
CA VAL A 3 -58.42 -10.36 -6.21
C VAL A 3 -57.16 -11.26 -6.11
N LEU A 4 -55.98 -10.70 -6.37
CA LEU A 4 -54.70 -11.46 -6.31
C LEU A 4 -54.06 -11.56 -4.90
N THR A 5 -54.51 -10.71 -3.96
CA THR A 5 -53.96 -10.68 -2.60
C THR A 5 -54.12 -11.98 -1.83
N PRO A 6 -55.31 -12.67 -1.87
CA PRO A 6 -55.47 -13.95 -1.15
C PRO A 6 -54.65 -15.09 -1.77
N VAL A 7 -54.40 -15.04 -3.09
CA VAL A 7 -53.59 -16.07 -3.76
C VAL A 7 -52.12 -15.90 -3.38
N ILE A 8 -51.61 -14.67 -3.32
CA ILE A 8 -50.25 -14.39 -2.87
C ILE A 8 -50.06 -14.84 -1.42
N TYR A 9 -51.02 -14.56 -0.55
CA TYR A 9 -50.93 -14.98 0.86
C TYR A 9 -50.88 -16.51 1.02
N VAL A 10 -51.65 -17.26 0.24
CA VAL A 10 -51.64 -18.72 0.26
C VAL A 10 -50.30 -19.27 -0.22
N VAL A 11 -49.75 -18.67 -1.28
CA VAL A 11 -48.42 -19.07 -1.81
C VAL A 11 -47.32 -18.79 -0.78
N ASP A 12 -47.32 -17.63 -0.13
CA ASP A 12 -46.33 -17.26 0.88
C ASP A 12 -46.41 -18.18 2.11
N VAL A 13 -47.60 -18.55 2.56
CA VAL A 13 -47.78 -19.48 3.69
C VAL A 13 -47.29 -20.88 3.33
N LEU A 14 -47.61 -21.36 2.14
CA LEU A 14 -47.14 -22.67 1.65
C LEU A 14 -45.61 -22.67 1.49
N ALA A 15 -45.01 -21.62 0.87
CA ALA A 15 -43.58 -21.47 0.75
C ALA A 15 -42.88 -21.44 2.11
N GLY A 16 -43.42 -20.67 3.08
CA GLY A 16 -42.93 -20.62 4.44
C GLY A 16 -42.97 -21.95 5.17
N PHE A 17 -44.03 -22.77 4.94
CA PHE A 17 -44.14 -24.10 5.49
C PHE A 17 -43.07 -25.05 4.93
N PHE A 18 -42.89 -25.08 3.63
CA PHE A 18 -41.83 -25.89 2.98
C PHE A 18 -40.42 -25.46 3.42
N LEU A 19 -40.14 -24.17 3.50
CA LEU A 19 -38.83 -23.65 3.96
C LEU A 19 -38.53 -24.06 5.42
N ARG A 20 -39.56 -24.08 6.30
CA ARG A 20 -39.41 -24.58 7.67
C ARG A 20 -39.22 -26.10 7.73
N LEU A 21 -39.91 -26.86 6.88
CA LEU A 21 -39.75 -28.30 6.81
C LEU A 21 -38.34 -28.73 6.38
N PHE A 22 -37.70 -27.95 5.50
CA PHE A 22 -36.35 -28.20 5.02
C PHE A 22 -35.27 -27.52 5.86
N HIS A 23 -35.61 -26.91 7.00
CA HIS A 23 -34.65 -26.19 7.87
C HIS A 23 -33.79 -25.15 7.12
N ILE A 24 -34.31 -24.55 6.07
CA ILE A 24 -33.62 -23.49 5.33
C ILE A 24 -33.84 -22.17 6.07
N ASP A 25 -32.84 -21.75 6.83
CA ASP A 25 -32.87 -20.51 7.61
C ASP A 25 -32.68 -19.32 6.68
N THR A 26 -33.76 -18.76 6.14
CA THR A 26 -33.76 -17.61 5.22
C THR A 26 -33.38 -16.28 5.91
N LYS A 27 -33.29 -16.28 7.25
CA LYS A 27 -33.01 -15.06 8.03
C LYS A 27 -31.52 -14.66 8.09
N ASN A 28 -30.61 -15.53 7.68
CA ASN A 28 -29.16 -15.28 7.84
C ASN A 28 -28.38 -15.03 6.55
N HIS A 29 -29.05 -14.85 5.42
CA HIS A 29 -28.37 -14.30 4.24
C HIS A 29 -28.32 -12.77 4.34
N LYS A 30 -27.56 -12.23 5.30
CA LYS A 30 -26.89 -10.96 5.04
C LYS A 30 -26.01 -11.26 3.84
N LYS A 31 -26.48 -10.91 2.64
CA LYS A 31 -25.62 -10.85 1.44
C LYS A 31 -24.53 -9.85 1.77
N THR A 32 -23.44 -10.34 2.32
CA THR A 32 -22.22 -9.55 2.43
C THR A 32 -21.70 -9.46 1.00
N ILE A 33 -21.88 -8.31 0.39
CA ILE A 33 -21.35 -8.05 -0.95
C ILE A 33 -19.84 -8.28 -0.86
N THR A 34 -19.33 -9.17 -1.70
CA THR A 34 -17.90 -9.46 -1.79
C THR A 34 -17.21 -8.42 -2.67
N GLU A 35 -15.90 -8.27 -2.51
CA GLU A 35 -15.11 -7.39 -3.39
C GLU A 35 -15.24 -7.78 -4.86
N THR A 36 -15.25 -9.08 -5.17
CA THR A 36 -15.48 -9.60 -6.52
C THR A 36 -16.81 -9.13 -7.10
N GLU A 37 -17.88 -9.12 -6.29
CA GLU A 37 -19.19 -8.61 -6.72
C GLU A 37 -19.15 -7.11 -6.97
N LEU A 38 -18.42 -6.34 -6.14
CA LEU A 38 -18.22 -4.90 -6.35
C LEU A 38 -17.44 -4.62 -7.64
N ARG A 39 -16.34 -5.34 -7.88
CA ARG A 39 -15.56 -5.23 -9.14
C ARG A 39 -16.43 -5.56 -10.36
N THR A 40 -17.24 -6.60 -10.27
CA THR A 40 -18.18 -6.96 -11.35
C THR A 40 -19.21 -5.85 -11.59
N PHE A 41 -19.77 -5.28 -10.53
CA PHE A 41 -20.71 -4.16 -10.64
C PHE A 41 -20.09 -2.93 -11.30
N VAL A 42 -18.85 -2.58 -10.95
CA VAL A 42 -18.10 -1.48 -11.58
C VAL A 42 -17.88 -1.74 -13.08
N ASN A 43 -17.52 -2.98 -13.46
CA ASN A 43 -17.32 -3.33 -14.86
C ASN A 43 -18.62 -3.24 -15.67
N VAL A 44 -19.73 -3.76 -15.14
CA VAL A 44 -21.05 -3.67 -15.78
C VAL A 44 -21.48 -2.21 -15.94
N SER A 45 -21.30 -1.39 -14.90
CA SER A 45 -21.62 0.05 -14.94
C SER A 45 -20.81 0.79 -16.00
N HIS A 46 -19.57 0.38 -16.24
CA HIS A 46 -18.77 0.92 -17.33
C HIS A 46 -19.30 0.48 -18.71
N GLU A 47 -19.67 -0.80 -18.88
CA GLU A 47 -20.25 -1.31 -20.13
C GLU A 47 -21.58 -0.63 -20.47
N GLU A 48 -22.36 -0.26 -19.47
CA GLU A 48 -23.61 0.50 -19.62
C GLU A 48 -23.38 2.02 -19.83
N GLY A 49 -22.12 2.48 -19.78
CA GLY A 49 -21.77 3.90 -19.99
C GLY A 49 -22.08 4.82 -18.81
N VAL A 50 -22.32 4.26 -17.61
CA VAL A 50 -22.56 5.03 -16.37
C VAL A 50 -21.25 5.50 -15.76
N ILE A 51 -20.17 4.72 -15.92
CA ILE A 51 -18.83 4.98 -15.40
C ILE A 51 -17.86 5.11 -16.58
N GLU A 52 -17.02 6.16 -16.59
CA GLU A 52 -15.98 6.33 -17.60
C GLU A 52 -14.81 5.35 -17.40
N SER A 53 -13.99 5.15 -18.44
CA SER A 53 -12.85 4.22 -18.40
C SER A 53 -11.86 4.56 -17.31
N ASP A 54 -11.55 5.85 -17.15
CA ASP A 54 -10.59 6.35 -16.16
C ASP A 54 -11.13 6.16 -14.73
N GLU A 55 -12.41 6.40 -14.51
CA GLU A 55 -13.07 6.20 -13.23
C GLU A 55 -13.05 4.72 -12.82
N ARG A 56 -13.37 3.82 -13.77
CA ARG A 56 -13.25 2.37 -13.56
C ARG A 56 -11.85 1.97 -13.16
N GLN A 57 -10.83 2.51 -13.83
CA GLN A 57 -9.43 2.21 -13.51
C GLN A 57 -9.05 2.68 -12.11
N ILE A 58 -9.47 3.89 -11.71
CA ILE A 58 -9.23 4.43 -10.37
C ILE A 58 -9.86 3.54 -9.30
N ILE A 59 -11.11 3.09 -9.50
CA ILE A 59 -11.80 2.22 -8.55
C ILE A 59 -11.07 0.88 -8.41
N ASN A 60 -10.65 0.25 -9.52
CA ASN A 60 -9.90 -1.00 -9.47
C ASN A 60 -8.55 -0.82 -8.77
N ASN A 61 -7.81 0.26 -9.08
CA ASN A 61 -6.55 0.57 -8.40
C ASN A 61 -6.74 0.79 -6.89
N LEU A 62 -7.90 1.31 -6.46
CA LEU A 62 -8.20 1.47 -5.04
C LEU A 62 -8.39 0.12 -4.33
N PHE A 63 -9.03 -0.86 -4.98
CA PHE A 63 -9.12 -2.21 -4.45
C PHE A 63 -7.74 -2.86 -4.35
N ASP A 64 -6.96 -2.77 -5.43
CA ASP A 64 -5.60 -3.32 -5.47
C ASP A 64 -4.71 -2.70 -4.39
N PHE A 65 -4.82 -1.38 -4.16
CA PHE A 65 -4.12 -0.69 -3.09
C PHE A 65 -4.53 -1.18 -1.68
N GLY A 66 -5.79 -1.57 -1.51
CA GLY A 66 -6.30 -2.12 -0.25
C GLY A 66 -5.66 -3.44 0.13
N ASP A 67 -5.36 -4.29 -0.86
CA ASP A 67 -4.87 -5.65 -0.68
C ASP A 67 -3.34 -5.78 -0.79
N ALA A 68 -2.67 -4.80 -1.40
CA ALA A 68 -1.24 -4.86 -1.66
C ALA A 68 -0.39 -4.75 -0.39
N GLU A 69 0.75 -5.41 -0.41
CA GLU A 69 1.77 -5.41 0.64
C GLU A 69 2.97 -4.54 0.23
N ALA A 70 3.83 -4.18 1.19
CA ALA A 70 5.01 -3.36 0.95
C ALA A 70 5.93 -3.95 -0.13
N LYS A 71 6.10 -5.27 -0.15
CA LYS A 71 6.91 -6.00 -1.16
C LYS A 71 6.40 -5.82 -2.60
N ASP A 72 5.08 -5.58 -2.78
CA ASP A 72 4.47 -5.47 -4.10
C ASP A 72 4.77 -4.12 -4.78
N VAL A 73 5.18 -3.12 -4.00
CA VAL A 73 5.43 -1.74 -4.47
C VAL A 73 6.83 -1.23 -4.17
N MET A 74 7.62 -1.94 -3.37
CA MET A 74 8.98 -1.53 -3.04
C MET A 74 9.87 -1.53 -4.27
N ILE A 75 10.93 -0.73 -4.23
CA ILE A 75 12.07 -0.86 -5.13
C ILE A 75 12.95 -1.96 -4.55
N PRO A 76 13.16 -3.10 -5.24
CA PRO A 76 14.00 -4.17 -4.73
C PRO A 76 15.41 -3.69 -4.42
N ARG A 77 16.06 -4.27 -3.40
CA ARG A 77 17.42 -3.90 -2.96
C ARG A 77 18.44 -3.79 -4.10
N ILE A 78 18.36 -4.69 -5.08
CA ILE A 78 19.25 -4.71 -6.25
C ILE A 78 19.15 -3.43 -7.09
N ASP A 79 17.99 -2.78 -7.10
CA ASP A 79 17.71 -1.57 -7.87
C ASP A 79 17.74 -0.30 -7.00
N MET A 80 17.98 -0.45 -5.70
CA MET A 80 18.07 0.69 -4.78
C MET A 80 19.32 1.52 -5.03
N VAL A 81 19.13 2.84 -5.09
CA VAL A 81 20.24 3.78 -5.00
C VAL A 81 20.50 4.10 -3.53
N ALA A 82 21.62 3.65 -3.02
CA ALA A 82 22.04 3.85 -1.64
C ALA A 82 23.50 4.33 -1.59
N ALA A 83 23.89 4.98 -0.50
CA ALA A 83 25.24 5.47 -0.27
C ALA A 83 25.92 4.72 0.88
N ASP A 84 27.20 4.43 0.77
CA ASP A 84 27.98 3.93 1.88
C ASP A 84 28.19 5.04 2.93
N ILE A 85 28.16 4.68 4.22
CA ILE A 85 28.31 5.63 5.34
C ILE A 85 29.65 6.36 5.33
N THR A 86 30.66 5.80 4.66
CA THR A 86 32.01 6.36 4.53
C THR A 86 32.18 7.27 3.31
N THR A 87 31.15 7.38 2.45
CA THR A 87 31.18 8.17 1.21
C THR A 87 31.44 9.65 1.50
N GLY A 88 32.28 10.28 0.70
CA GLY A 88 32.62 11.69 0.84
C GLY A 88 31.49 12.64 0.39
N CYS A 89 31.56 13.90 0.87
CA CYS A 89 30.56 14.93 0.57
C CYS A 89 30.39 15.15 -0.96
N ASP A 90 31.46 15.23 -1.70
CA ASP A 90 31.43 15.52 -3.15
C ASP A 90 30.78 14.36 -3.94
N GLU A 91 31.05 13.11 -3.54
CA GLU A 91 30.48 11.93 -4.16
C GLU A 91 28.96 11.83 -3.85
N ILE A 92 28.57 12.13 -2.62
CA ILE A 92 27.15 12.19 -2.23
C ILE A 92 26.41 13.27 -3.03
N LEU A 93 27.02 14.45 -3.18
CA LEU A 93 26.45 15.53 -4.00
C LEU A 93 26.34 15.14 -5.47
N ALA A 94 27.31 14.42 -6.01
CA ALA A 94 27.24 13.87 -7.37
C ALA A 94 26.10 12.88 -7.51
N LEU A 95 25.93 11.96 -6.55
CA LEU A 95 24.86 10.98 -6.54
C LEU A 95 23.47 11.64 -6.51
N PHE A 96 23.27 12.68 -5.69
CA PHE A 96 22.03 13.44 -5.67
C PHE A 96 21.75 14.18 -6.98
N ARG A 97 22.79 14.69 -7.65
CA ARG A 97 22.66 15.38 -8.95
C ARG A 97 22.30 14.41 -10.08
N GLU A 98 22.88 13.23 -10.07
CA GLU A 98 22.65 12.21 -11.09
C GLU A 98 21.23 11.61 -10.95
N THR A 99 20.84 11.27 -9.73
CA THR A 99 19.56 10.57 -9.48
C THR A 99 18.37 11.51 -9.35
N MET A 100 18.61 12.79 -9.02
CA MET A 100 17.57 13.79 -8.72
C MET A 100 16.64 13.39 -7.55
N TYR A 101 17.04 12.42 -6.73
CA TYR A 101 16.28 12.03 -5.56
C TYR A 101 16.38 13.06 -4.43
N SER A 102 15.36 13.14 -3.60
CA SER A 102 15.38 13.99 -2.41
C SER A 102 15.94 13.29 -1.17
N ARG A 103 15.94 11.96 -1.18
CA ARG A 103 16.37 11.11 -0.08
C ARG A 103 17.08 9.89 -0.62
N ILE A 104 18.17 9.51 0.02
CA ILE A 104 18.98 8.34 -0.33
C ILE A 104 19.21 7.54 0.96
N PRO A 105 18.96 6.21 0.96
CA PRO A 105 19.36 5.32 2.04
C PRO A 105 20.86 5.30 2.23
N VAL A 106 21.30 5.15 3.47
CA VAL A 106 22.71 5.01 3.84
C VAL A 106 22.91 3.65 4.47
N TYR A 107 23.82 2.87 3.93
CA TYR A 107 24.17 1.54 4.45
C TYR A 107 25.55 1.54 5.12
N GLU A 108 25.79 0.56 5.97
CA GLU A 108 27.07 0.33 6.63
C GLU A 108 27.52 -1.11 6.36
N GLU A 109 28.73 -1.30 5.84
CA GLU A 109 29.34 -2.56 5.42
C GLU A 109 28.69 -3.16 4.16
N GLU A 110 27.44 -3.58 4.21
CA GLU A 110 26.71 -4.19 3.11
C GLU A 110 25.39 -3.46 2.82
N GLN A 111 24.93 -3.50 1.57
CA GLN A 111 23.69 -2.80 1.14
C GLN A 111 22.42 -3.31 1.81
N ASP A 112 22.45 -4.48 2.41
CA ASP A 112 21.35 -5.05 3.18
C ASP A 112 21.25 -4.49 4.61
N ASN A 113 22.26 -3.72 5.05
CA ASN A 113 22.31 -3.08 6.36
C ASN A 113 22.13 -1.55 6.22
N VAL A 114 20.91 -1.11 5.89
CA VAL A 114 20.60 0.32 5.84
C VAL A 114 20.48 0.88 7.24
N VAL A 115 21.35 1.82 7.61
CA VAL A 115 21.45 2.42 8.95
C VAL A 115 20.93 3.86 9.04
N GLY A 116 20.66 4.49 7.90
CA GLY A 116 20.21 5.88 7.87
C GLY A 116 19.53 6.29 6.58
N ILE A 117 18.93 7.47 6.60
CA ILE A 117 18.39 8.16 5.43
C ILE A 117 19.04 9.53 5.35
N LEU A 118 19.67 9.82 4.23
CA LEU A 118 20.24 11.12 3.96
C LEU A 118 19.27 11.95 3.12
N ASN A 119 18.94 13.15 3.59
CA ASN A 119 18.08 14.08 2.88
C ASN A 119 18.94 15.17 2.25
N ILE A 120 18.74 15.49 0.98
CA ILE A 120 19.47 16.55 0.28
C ILE A 120 19.43 17.89 1.02
N LYS A 121 18.33 18.22 1.69
CA LYS A 121 18.20 19.46 2.46
C LYS A 121 19.12 19.51 3.67
N ASP A 122 19.31 18.37 4.35
CA ASP A 122 20.20 18.27 5.50
C ASP A 122 21.66 18.36 5.05
N LEU A 123 21.97 17.81 3.87
CA LEU A 123 23.30 17.89 3.25
C LEU A 123 23.68 19.34 2.87
N ILE A 124 22.73 20.13 2.35
CA ILE A 124 23.01 21.54 1.96
C ILE A 124 23.39 22.39 3.18
N VAL A 125 22.86 22.08 4.34
CA VAL A 125 23.09 22.84 5.59
C VAL A 125 24.30 22.29 6.37
N ALA A 126 24.76 21.09 6.05
CA ALA A 126 25.86 20.43 6.74
C ALA A 126 27.22 21.13 6.49
N PRO A 127 28.15 21.06 7.44
CA PRO A 127 29.53 21.51 7.20
C PRO A 127 30.18 20.69 6.11
N HIS A 128 30.86 21.37 5.19
CA HIS A 128 31.62 20.74 4.10
C HIS A 128 33.10 20.56 4.46
N GLY A 129 33.79 19.70 3.69
CA GLY A 129 35.20 19.45 3.87
C GLY A 129 35.54 18.40 4.93
N THR A 130 36.65 18.56 5.62
CA THR A 130 37.22 17.56 6.57
C THR A 130 36.33 17.25 7.80
N GLN A 131 35.28 18.03 8.03
CA GLN A 131 34.33 17.84 9.14
C GLN A 131 33.07 17.14 8.68
N PHE A 132 32.92 16.75 7.41
CA PHE A 132 31.77 16.08 6.89
C PHE A 132 31.73 14.62 7.38
N GLU A 133 30.64 14.26 8.05
CA GLU A 133 30.37 12.91 8.50
C GLU A 133 28.88 12.61 8.26
N ILE A 134 28.58 11.66 7.40
CA ILE A 134 27.19 11.24 7.09
C ILE A 134 26.42 10.88 8.36
N ARG A 135 27.06 10.17 9.30
CA ARG A 135 26.46 9.72 10.57
C ARG A 135 25.87 10.85 11.41
N LYS A 136 26.40 12.06 11.28
CA LYS A 136 25.90 13.24 12.03
C LYS A 136 24.69 13.91 11.40
N ILE A 137 24.48 13.71 10.10
CA ILE A 137 23.44 14.39 9.33
C ILE A 137 22.32 13.45 8.85
N MET A 138 22.55 12.13 8.83
CA MET A 138 21.54 11.17 8.48
C MET A 138 20.45 11.08 9.53
N ARG A 139 19.25 10.75 9.11
CA ARG A 139 18.07 10.51 9.95
C ARG A 139 17.88 9.03 10.16
N LYS A 140 17.19 8.64 11.24
CA LYS A 140 16.83 7.25 11.48
C LYS A 140 15.88 6.76 10.39
N PRO A 141 16.10 5.56 9.83
CA PRO A 141 15.19 4.96 8.88
C PRO A 141 13.86 4.61 9.55
N TYR A 142 12.78 4.63 8.79
CA TYR A 142 11.53 4.04 9.17
C TYR A 142 11.46 2.64 8.57
N TYR A 143 11.54 1.62 9.40
CA TYR A 143 11.55 0.23 8.96
C TYR A 143 10.15 -0.36 8.98
N VAL A 144 9.86 -1.18 7.97
CA VAL A 144 8.62 -1.96 7.84
C VAL A 144 8.95 -3.36 7.32
N TYR A 145 8.10 -4.33 7.55
CA TYR A 145 8.26 -5.67 7.00
C TYR A 145 7.55 -5.81 5.65
N GLU A 146 8.02 -6.74 4.81
CA GLU A 146 7.53 -7.01 3.45
C GLU A 146 6.02 -7.20 3.38
N HIS A 147 5.41 -7.86 4.37
CA HIS A 147 3.98 -8.15 4.43
C HIS A 147 3.14 -7.03 5.06
N LYS A 148 3.72 -5.87 5.28
CA LYS A 148 2.95 -4.72 5.77
C LYS A 148 1.99 -4.24 4.70
N ASN A 149 0.68 -4.19 5.04
CA ASN A 149 -0.33 -3.67 4.13
C ASN A 149 -0.06 -2.20 3.78
N ILE A 150 -0.12 -1.86 2.48
CA ILE A 150 0.24 -0.52 1.98
C ILE A 150 -0.71 0.55 2.51
N SER A 151 -1.99 0.26 2.61
CA SER A 151 -2.97 1.26 3.07
C SER A 151 -2.73 1.67 4.53
N GLU A 152 -2.27 0.71 5.36
CA GLU A 152 -1.86 0.99 6.74
C GLU A 152 -0.52 1.73 6.78
N LEU A 153 0.47 1.24 6.01
CA LEU A 153 1.78 1.86 5.89
C LEU A 153 1.68 3.32 5.47
N PHE A 154 0.87 3.60 4.46
CA PHE A 154 0.64 4.96 3.99
C PHE A 154 0.10 5.89 5.08
N LYS A 155 -0.89 5.43 5.85
CA LYS A 155 -1.45 6.19 7.00
C LYS A 155 -0.41 6.45 8.09
N GLU A 156 0.43 5.46 8.39
CA GLU A 156 1.50 5.57 9.38
C GLU A 156 2.58 6.55 8.91
N MET A 157 3.04 6.44 7.67
CA MET A 157 4.02 7.36 7.08
C MET A 157 3.50 8.79 7.05
N GLN A 158 2.24 8.99 6.67
CA GLN A 158 1.60 10.31 6.68
C GLN A 158 1.54 10.91 8.08
N LYS A 159 1.09 10.12 9.07
CA LYS A 159 1.01 10.56 10.47
C LYS A 159 2.37 10.93 11.06
N GLN A 160 3.42 10.21 10.67
CA GLN A 160 4.79 10.43 11.16
C GLN A 160 5.60 11.38 10.25
N SER A 161 4.98 11.91 9.19
CA SER A 161 5.65 12.76 8.18
C SER A 161 6.89 12.08 7.57
N GLN A 162 6.85 10.75 7.41
CA GLN A 162 7.90 9.98 6.76
C GLN A 162 7.70 9.98 5.25
N GLY A 163 8.75 10.29 4.50
CA GLY A 163 8.70 10.32 3.03
C GLY A 163 9.38 9.11 2.37
N ILE A 164 9.91 8.19 3.17
CA ILE A 164 10.57 6.95 2.73
C ILE A 164 10.48 5.94 3.87
N ALA A 165 10.30 4.67 3.53
CA ALA A 165 10.39 3.54 4.44
C ALA A 165 11.39 2.53 3.88
N ILE A 166 12.09 1.82 4.74
CA ILE A 166 12.98 0.72 4.38
C ILE A 166 12.27 -0.58 4.70
N VAL A 167 12.13 -1.43 3.68
CA VAL A 167 11.46 -2.72 3.81
C VAL A 167 12.46 -3.78 4.25
N LEU A 168 12.11 -4.53 5.29
CA LEU A 168 12.91 -5.62 5.83
C LEU A 168 12.27 -6.97 5.51
N ASP A 169 13.11 -7.95 5.22
CA ASP A 169 12.73 -9.36 5.11
C ASP A 169 12.48 -10.00 6.51
N GLU A 170 12.18 -11.31 6.53
CA GLU A 170 11.96 -12.07 7.77
C GLU A 170 13.22 -12.22 8.62
N TYR A 171 14.39 -11.97 8.07
CA TYR A 171 15.68 -12.04 8.78
C TYR A 171 16.13 -10.68 9.31
N GLY A 172 15.41 -9.62 8.98
CA GLY A 172 15.72 -8.24 9.37
C GLY A 172 16.74 -7.56 8.44
N SER A 173 17.04 -8.15 7.29
CA SER A 173 17.87 -7.55 6.26
C SER A 173 17.03 -6.67 5.34
N THR A 174 17.63 -5.64 4.73
CA THR A 174 16.94 -4.76 3.79
C THR A 174 16.56 -5.53 2.54
N ALA A 175 15.27 -5.55 2.22
CA ALA A 175 14.71 -6.13 0.99
C ALA A 175 14.44 -5.06 -0.07
N GLY A 176 14.13 -3.81 0.36
CA GLY A 176 13.81 -2.71 -0.54
C GLY A 176 13.62 -1.35 0.13
#